data_ab6a7f032524b3e38fd064176138b78c
#
_entry.id   ab6a7f032524b3e38fd064176138b78c
#
_cell.length_a   1.000
_cell.length_b   1.000
_cell.length_c   1.000
_cell.angle_alpha   90.00
_cell.angle_beta   90.00
_cell.angle_gamma   90.00
#
_symmetry.space_group_name_H-M   'P 1'
#
loop_
_entity.id
_entity.type
_entity.pdbx_description
1 polymer ?
#
loop_
_entity_poly.entity_id
_entity_poly.type
_entity_poly.pdbx_seq_one_letter_code
_entity_poly.pdbx_strand_id
1 'polypeptide(L)'
;MSDTRARIYRHIESHPGVHFRELTRALDLATGQVQYHLARLDRITSESVNGRTHYYTASFGPWERHAIAFLRRETARDILVTLIGHGAARPSEVTDHLDIARSTLEHHLDGLVKYDIVEKRRDEGRVTLALCRPDLTVELLAAVDPTVPDRLSDRFTRLLDQLFESG
;
A
#
# COMPACT_ATOMS: atom_id res chain seq x y z
N MET A 1 26.33 -15.83 2.37
CA MET A 1 25.76 -14.47 2.26
C MET A 1 26.46 -13.58 3.29
N SER A 2 26.88 -12.37 2.94
CA SER A 2 27.46 -11.45 3.92
C SER A 2 26.38 -11.05 4.96
N ASP A 3 26.80 -10.73 6.17
CA ASP A 3 25.89 -10.29 7.24
C ASP A 3 25.08 -9.05 6.80
N THR A 4 25.70 -8.08 6.17
CA THR A 4 25.03 -6.89 5.63
C THR A 4 23.96 -7.24 4.60
N ARG A 5 24.24 -8.17 3.70
CA ARG A 5 23.28 -8.62 2.69
C ARG A 5 22.09 -9.31 3.34
N ALA A 6 22.33 -10.15 4.34
CA ALA A 6 21.27 -10.80 5.11
C ALA A 6 20.42 -9.79 5.89
N ARG A 7 21.01 -8.73 6.44
CA ARG A 7 20.29 -7.64 7.10
C ARG A 7 19.39 -6.89 6.14
N ILE A 8 19.88 -6.56 4.94
CA ILE A 8 19.07 -5.90 3.89
C ILE A 8 17.91 -6.78 3.49
N TYR A 9 18.14 -8.05 3.20
CA TYR A 9 17.09 -8.99 2.82
C TYR A 9 16.00 -9.09 3.88
N ARG A 10 16.38 -9.33 5.13
CA ARG A 10 15.41 -9.43 6.26
C ARG A 10 14.63 -8.14 6.47
N HIS A 11 15.25 -6.99 6.26
CA HIS A 11 14.55 -5.71 6.37
C HIS A 11 13.49 -5.56 5.28
N ILE A 12 13.81 -5.89 4.03
CA ILE A 12 12.85 -5.85 2.92
C ILE A 12 11.72 -6.86 3.14
N GLU A 13 12.04 -8.05 3.64
CA GLU A 13 11.04 -9.09 3.94
C GLU A 13 10.05 -8.64 5.01
N SER A 14 10.51 -7.99 6.06
CA SER A 14 9.66 -7.48 7.15
C SER A 14 9.01 -6.12 6.84
N HIS A 15 9.51 -5.39 5.85
CA HIS A 15 8.99 -4.08 5.43
C HIS A 15 8.77 -4.05 3.91
N PRO A 16 7.80 -4.83 3.38
CA PRO A 16 7.58 -4.88 1.95
C PRO A 16 7.25 -3.49 1.37
N GLY A 17 7.83 -3.19 0.23
CA GLY A 17 7.66 -1.89 -0.40
C GLY A 17 8.53 -0.78 0.15
N VAL A 18 9.49 -1.10 1.02
CA VAL A 18 10.47 -0.14 1.51
C VAL A 18 11.22 0.51 0.35
N HIS A 19 11.41 1.82 0.39
CA HIS A 19 12.19 2.51 -0.63
C HIS A 19 13.65 2.70 -0.21
N PHE A 20 14.50 3.02 -1.19
CA PHE A 20 15.95 3.04 -1.03
C PHE A 20 16.44 3.89 0.15
N ARG A 21 15.90 5.11 0.32
CA ARG A 21 16.29 6.01 1.42
C ARG A 21 15.89 5.46 2.80
N GLU A 22 14.80 4.74 2.90
CA GLU A 22 14.42 4.06 4.15
C GLU A 22 15.41 2.96 4.49
N LEU A 23 15.87 2.18 3.50
CA LEU A 23 16.88 1.13 3.70
C LEU A 23 18.19 1.71 4.25
N THR A 24 18.69 2.78 3.63
CA THR A 24 19.93 3.42 4.09
C THR A 24 19.80 3.94 5.51
N ARG A 25 18.68 4.56 5.83
CA ARG A 25 18.41 5.14 7.16
C ARG A 25 18.21 4.07 8.22
N ALA A 26 17.35 3.08 7.94
CA ALA A 26 16.98 2.05 8.91
C ALA A 26 18.15 1.13 9.28
N LEU A 27 19.03 0.87 8.32
CA LEU A 27 20.16 -0.04 8.51
C LEU A 27 21.49 0.68 8.83
N ASP A 28 21.48 2.01 8.81
CA ASP A 28 22.67 2.84 8.99
C ASP A 28 23.80 2.43 8.04
N LEU A 29 23.46 2.34 6.76
CA LEU A 29 24.38 1.95 5.69
C LEU A 29 24.58 3.07 4.69
N ALA A 30 25.80 3.20 4.17
CA ALA A 30 26.09 4.13 3.09
C ALA A 30 25.37 3.73 1.81
N THR A 31 24.97 4.71 1.01
CA THR A 31 24.27 4.53 -0.27
C THR A 31 24.95 3.48 -1.16
N GLY A 32 26.29 3.57 -1.32
CA GLY A 32 27.06 2.64 -2.14
C GLY A 32 27.03 1.19 -1.61
N GLN A 33 27.01 1.02 -0.29
CA GLN A 33 26.90 -0.32 0.31
C GLN A 33 25.54 -0.95 0.01
N VAL A 34 24.47 -0.18 0.16
CA VAL A 34 23.10 -0.68 -0.14
C VAL A 34 22.98 -1.03 -1.62
N GLN A 35 23.43 -0.16 -2.53
CA GLN A 35 23.44 -0.42 -3.98
C GLN A 35 24.22 -1.68 -4.32
N TYR A 36 25.43 -1.83 -3.76
CA TYR A 36 26.30 -2.99 -4.00
C TYR A 36 25.62 -4.30 -3.58
N HIS A 37 25.00 -4.33 -2.42
CA HIS A 37 24.34 -5.54 -1.91
C HIS A 37 23.01 -5.84 -2.59
N LEU A 38 22.20 -4.82 -2.91
CA LEU A 38 20.94 -5.00 -3.66
C LEU A 38 21.18 -5.62 -5.04
N ALA A 39 22.22 -5.19 -5.74
CA ALA A 39 22.60 -5.74 -7.05
C ALA A 39 22.98 -7.23 -7.01
N ARG A 40 23.19 -7.80 -5.82
CA ARG A 40 23.61 -9.19 -5.60
C ARG A 40 22.55 -10.03 -4.87
N LEU A 41 21.35 -9.49 -4.71
CA LEU A 41 20.23 -10.19 -4.09
C LEU A 41 19.26 -10.68 -5.18
N ASP A 42 19.32 -11.96 -5.52
CA ASP A 42 18.52 -12.56 -6.58
C ASP A 42 17.01 -12.69 -6.23
N ARG A 43 16.68 -12.61 -4.94
CA ARG A 43 15.30 -12.78 -4.42
C ARG A 43 14.58 -11.48 -4.12
N ILE A 44 15.13 -10.38 -4.58
CA ILE A 44 14.53 -9.05 -4.40
C ILE A 44 14.05 -8.53 -5.75
N THR A 45 12.82 -8.05 -5.78
CA THR A 45 12.24 -7.36 -6.92
C THR A 45 12.09 -5.89 -6.60
N SER A 46 12.38 -5.03 -7.55
CA SER A 46 12.12 -3.60 -7.45
C SER A 46 11.00 -3.18 -8.39
N GLU A 47 10.20 -2.22 -7.95
CA GLU A 47 9.10 -1.66 -8.72
C GLU A 47 9.10 -0.13 -8.57
N SER A 48 9.02 0.57 -9.70
CA SER A 48 8.89 2.04 -9.68
C SER A 48 7.42 2.43 -9.69
N VAL A 49 7.00 3.16 -8.66
CA VAL A 49 5.63 3.66 -8.53
C VAL A 49 5.67 5.15 -8.22
N ASN A 50 5.09 5.97 -9.11
CA ASN A 50 5.09 7.42 -8.97
C ASN A 50 6.48 8.03 -8.69
N GLY A 51 7.48 7.60 -9.46
CA GLY A 51 8.84 8.13 -9.40
C GLY A 51 9.69 7.66 -8.21
N ARG A 52 9.21 6.70 -7.44
CA ARG A 52 9.97 6.07 -6.34
C ARG A 52 10.16 4.59 -6.58
N THR A 53 11.37 4.09 -6.32
CA THR A 53 11.66 2.67 -6.40
C THR A 53 11.42 2.01 -5.05
N HIS A 54 10.58 0.99 -5.06
CA HIS A 54 10.22 0.18 -3.90
C HIS A 54 10.77 -1.24 -4.05
N TYR A 55 11.17 -1.84 -2.94
CA TYR A 55 11.78 -3.17 -2.92
C TYR A 55 10.89 -4.19 -2.23
N TYR A 56 10.86 -5.39 -2.78
CA TYR A 56 10.01 -6.48 -2.33
C TYR A 56 10.76 -7.80 -2.40
N THR A 57 10.36 -8.75 -1.57
CA THR A 57 10.71 -10.15 -1.79
C THR A 57 9.94 -10.72 -2.98
N ALA A 58 10.37 -11.85 -3.51
CA ALA A 58 9.74 -12.48 -4.69
C ALA A 58 8.31 -12.99 -4.47
N SER A 59 7.77 -12.89 -3.25
CA SER A 59 6.44 -13.39 -2.89
C SER A 59 5.27 -12.52 -3.36
N PHE A 60 5.53 -11.30 -3.84
CA PHE A 60 4.47 -10.36 -4.26
C PHE A 60 4.33 -10.27 -5.77
N GLY A 61 3.10 -10.38 -6.28
CA GLY A 61 2.76 -10.13 -7.68
C GLY A 61 2.74 -8.64 -8.04
N PRO A 62 2.62 -8.29 -9.34
CA PRO A 62 2.66 -6.89 -9.79
C PRO A 62 1.61 -5.99 -9.16
N TRP A 63 0.36 -6.43 -9.09
CA TRP A 63 -0.72 -5.65 -8.48
C TRP A 63 -0.47 -5.41 -6.98
N GLU A 64 -0.03 -6.45 -6.27
CA GLU A 64 0.29 -6.37 -4.85
C GLU A 64 1.43 -5.39 -4.58
N ARG A 65 2.48 -5.39 -5.41
CA ARG A 65 3.59 -4.43 -5.31
C ARG A 65 3.12 -2.98 -5.47
N HIS A 66 2.24 -2.72 -6.44
CA HIS A 66 1.66 -1.40 -6.64
C HIS A 66 0.79 -0.98 -5.44
N ALA A 67 -0.09 -1.85 -5.00
CA ALA A 67 -0.97 -1.58 -3.86
C ALA A 67 -0.17 -1.29 -2.57
N ILE A 68 0.85 -2.08 -2.28
CA ILE A 68 1.74 -1.86 -1.12
C ILE A 68 2.42 -0.50 -1.19
N ALA A 69 2.90 -0.08 -2.35
CA ALA A 69 3.54 1.23 -2.52
C ALA A 69 2.61 2.39 -2.14
N PHE A 70 1.32 2.29 -2.48
CA PHE A 70 0.32 3.29 -2.08
C PHE A 70 -0.06 3.18 -0.60
N LEU A 71 -0.20 1.97 -0.07
CA LEU A 71 -0.49 1.75 1.35
C LEU A 71 0.61 2.29 2.29
N ARG A 72 1.82 2.45 1.80
CA ARG A 72 2.93 3.05 2.54
C ARG A 72 2.93 4.59 2.54
N ARG A 73 2.05 5.22 1.78
CA ARG A 73 1.89 6.68 1.73
C ARG A 73 0.70 7.07 2.58
N GLU A 74 0.89 7.96 3.53
CA GLU A 74 -0.11 8.31 4.54
C GLU A 74 -1.48 8.68 3.93
N THR A 75 -1.53 9.69 3.06
CA THR A 75 -2.80 10.13 2.48
C THR A 75 -3.45 9.08 1.59
N ALA A 76 -2.67 8.39 0.75
CA ALA A 76 -3.20 7.29 -0.09
C ALA A 76 -3.73 6.15 0.77
N ARG A 77 -3.03 5.78 1.84
CA ARG A 77 -3.49 4.78 2.81
C ARG A 77 -4.79 5.20 3.47
N ASP A 78 -4.91 6.45 3.89
CA ASP A 78 -6.12 6.97 4.54
C ASP A 78 -7.33 6.92 3.59
N ILE A 79 -7.13 7.21 2.31
CA ILE A 79 -8.17 7.05 1.27
C ILE A 79 -8.60 5.59 1.19
N LEU A 80 -7.65 4.66 1.09
CA LEU A 80 -7.94 3.23 0.98
C LEU A 80 -8.63 2.69 2.24
N VAL A 81 -8.18 3.10 3.42
CA VAL A 81 -8.81 2.74 4.70
C VAL A 81 -10.24 3.26 4.78
N THR A 82 -10.50 4.49 4.30
CA THR A 82 -11.86 5.04 4.23
C THR A 82 -12.75 4.20 3.33
N LEU A 83 -12.26 3.77 2.17
CA LEU A 83 -13.01 2.91 1.25
C LEU A 83 -13.21 1.49 1.80
N ILE A 84 -12.29 0.96 2.59
CA ILE A 84 -12.48 -0.30 3.30
C ILE A 84 -13.65 -0.17 4.29
N GLY A 85 -13.66 0.88 5.07
CA GLY A 85 -14.66 1.07 6.13
C GLY A 85 -16.06 1.44 5.63
N HIS A 86 -16.15 2.20 4.55
CA HIS A 86 -17.42 2.71 3.99
C HIS A 86 -17.97 1.88 2.82
N GLY A 87 -17.15 1.01 2.22
CA GLY A 87 -17.46 0.43 0.92
C GLY A 87 -17.33 1.49 -0.18
N ALA A 88 -18.19 1.43 -1.21
CA ALA A 88 -18.20 2.47 -2.23
C ALA A 88 -18.65 3.81 -1.64
N ALA A 89 -17.88 4.86 -1.88
CA ALA A 89 -18.11 6.19 -1.35
C ALA A 89 -18.01 7.25 -2.45
N ARG A 90 -18.79 8.32 -2.32
CA ARG A 90 -18.65 9.48 -3.21
C ARG A 90 -17.36 10.25 -2.90
N PRO A 91 -16.73 10.90 -3.89
CA PRO A 91 -15.55 11.72 -3.63
C PRO A 91 -15.73 12.75 -2.52
N SER A 92 -16.91 13.38 -2.43
CA SER A 92 -17.22 14.34 -1.37
C SER A 92 -17.24 13.70 0.04
N GLU A 93 -17.71 12.48 0.15
CA GLU A 93 -17.69 11.75 1.43
C GLU A 93 -16.26 11.44 1.89
N VAL A 94 -15.38 11.11 0.96
CA VAL A 94 -13.95 10.87 1.26
C VAL A 94 -13.25 12.17 1.67
N THR A 95 -13.45 13.26 0.93
CA THR A 95 -12.83 14.55 1.26
C THR A 95 -13.31 15.10 2.60
N ASP A 96 -14.60 14.97 2.89
CA ASP A 96 -15.17 15.42 4.17
C ASP A 96 -14.66 14.57 5.34
N HIS A 97 -14.58 13.26 5.15
CA HIS A 97 -14.10 12.35 6.20
C HIS A 97 -12.61 12.56 6.52
N LEU A 98 -11.79 12.81 5.52
CA LEU A 98 -10.33 12.99 5.68
C LEU A 98 -9.92 14.45 5.85
N ASP A 99 -10.84 15.40 5.72
CA ASP A 99 -10.55 16.84 5.74
C ASP A 99 -9.43 17.23 4.76
N ILE A 100 -9.56 16.77 3.52
CA ILE A 100 -8.64 17.08 2.42
C ILE A 100 -9.34 17.83 1.30
N ALA A 101 -8.57 18.60 0.53
CA ALA A 101 -9.07 19.28 -0.64
C ALA A 101 -9.41 18.28 -1.77
N ARG A 102 -10.38 18.62 -2.62
CA ARG A 102 -10.74 17.82 -3.78
C ARG A 102 -9.54 17.58 -4.72
N SER A 103 -8.70 18.59 -4.91
CA SER A 103 -7.49 18.48 -5.71
C SER A 103 -6.49 17.48 -5.13
N THR A 104 -6.37 17.40 -3.82
CA THR A 104 -5.53 16.41 -3.12
C THR A 104 -6.05 15.00 -3.37
N LEU A 105 -7.37 14.79 -3.23
CA LEU A 105 -8.00 13.51 -3.53
C LEU A 105 -7.74 13.08 -4.98
N GLU A 106 -8.02 13.97 -5.94
CA GLU A 106 -7.83 13.66 -7.37
C GLU A 106 -6.37 13.34 -7.72
N HIS A 107 -5.42 14.03 -7.10
CA HIS A 107 -3.99 13.73 -7.26
C HIS A 107 -3.65 12.28 -6.87
N HIS A 108 -4.16 11.81 -5.74
CA HIS A 108 -3.95 10.42 -5.30
C HIS A 108 -4.75 9.41 -6.13
N LEU A 109 -5.98 9.77 -6.51
CA LEU A 109 -6.83 8.90 -7.32
C LEU A 109 -6.23 8.60 -8.70
N ASP A 110 -5.53 9.55 -9.31
CA ASP A 110 -4.89 9.32 -10.60
C ASP A 110 -3.96 8.09 -10.58
N GLY A 111 -3.14 7.95 -9.55
CA GLY A 111 -2.29 6.78 -9.36
C GLY A 111 -3.08 5.54 -8.98
N LEU A 112 -4.00 5.64 -8.03
CA LEU A 112 -4.79 4.51 -7.54
C LEU A 112 -5.66 3.89 -8.64
N VAL A 113 -6.22 4.71 -9.52
CA VAL A 113 -7.02 4.25 -10.68
C VAL A 113 -6.10 3.68 -11.78
N LYS A 114 -4.98 4.31 -12.05
CA LYS A 114 -4.01 3.85 -13.04
C LYS A 114 -3.53 2.42 -12.76
N TYR A 115 -3.32 2.08 -11.50
CA TYR A 115 -2.83 0.77 -11.08
C TYR A 115 -3.94 -0.21 -10.66
N ASP A 116 -5.19 0.08 -10.99
CA ASP A 116 -6.35 -0.79 -10.71
C ASP A 116 -6.52 -1.12 -9.21
N ILE A 117 -6.24 -0.17 -8.35
CA ILE A 117 -6.45 -0.30 -6.91
C ILE A 117 -7.82 0.25 -6.52
N VAL A 118 -8.18 1.39 -7.09
CA VAL A 118 -9.50 2.02 -6.97
C VAL A 118 -10.13 2.14 -8.35
N GLU A 119 -11.44 1.96 -8.42
CA GLU A 119 -12.23 2.22 -9.63
C GLU A 119 -13.24 3.33 -9.38
N LYS A 120 -13.49 4.13 -10.41
CA LYS A 120 -14.56 5.11 -10.44
C LYS A 120 -15.78 4.48 -11.12
N ARG A 121 -16.85 4.25 -10.36
CA ARG A 121 -18.13 3.75 -10.86
C ARG A 121 -19.05 4.92 -11.14
N ARG A 122 -19.75 4.86 -12.26
CA ARG A 122 -20.80 5.84 -12.60
C ARG A 122 -22.14 5.13 -12.58
N ASP A 123 -23.04 5.64 -11.77
CA ASP A 123 -24.42 5.19 -11.69
C ASP A 123 -25.35 6.41 -11.65
N GLU A 124 -26.31 6.48 -12.57
CA GLU A 124 -27.27 7.59 -12.70
C GLU A 124 -26.62 9.00 -12.67
N GLY A 125 -25.48 9.14 -13.32
CA GLY A 125 -24.73 10.41 -13.37
C GLY A 125 -23.91 10.73 -12.12
N ARG A 126 -23.89 9.86 -11.11
CA ARG A 126 -23.10 10.00 -9.89
C ARG A 126 -21.84 9.15 -9.96
N VAL A 127 -20.74 9.70 -9.45
CA VAL A 127 -19.48 8.98 -9.34
C VAL A 127 -19.32 8.44 -7.93
N THR A 128 -18.99 7.17 -7.82
CA THR A 128 -18.57 6.52 -6.57
C THR A 128 -17.20 5.90 -6.75
N LEU A 129 -16.43 5.89 -5.67
CA LEU A 129 -15.11 5.28 -5.59
C LEU A 129 -15.25 3.94 -4.88
N ALA A 130 -14.65 2.89 -5.43
CA ALA A 130 -14.65 1.57 -4.82
C ALA A 130 -13.29 0.89 -4.99
N LEU A 131 -12.94 0.01 -4.06
CA LEU A 131 -11.75 -0.82 -4.18
C LEU A 131 -11.97 -1.89 -5.25
N CYS A 132 -10.98 -2.09 -6.12
CA CYS A 132 -11.04 -3.15 -7.14
C CYS A 132 -10.90 -4.54 -6.52
N ARG A 133 -10.06 -4.66 -5.48
CA ARG A 133 -9.78 -5.92 -4.77
C ARG A 133 -9.78 -5.67 -3.26
N PRO A 134 -10.96 -5.52 -2.64
CA PRO A 134 -11.06 -5.15 -1.23
C PRO A 134 -10.38 -6.15 -0.29
N ASP A 135 -10.55 -7.44 -0.50
CA ASP A 135 -9.99 -8.50 0.33
C ASP A 135 -8.46 -8.47 0.37
N LEU A 136 -7.83 -8.42 -0.80
CA LEU A 136 -6.38 -8.31 -0.93
C LEU A 136 -5.84 -6.99 -0.37
N THR A 137 -6.58 -5.90 -0.56
CA THR A 137 -6.19 -4.60 0.01
C THR A 137 -6.14 -4.63 1.53
N VAL A 138 -7.12 -5.28 2.16
CA VAL A 138 -7.15 -5.48 3.62
C VAL A 138 -5.97 -6.33 4.10
N GLU A 139 -5.68 -7.45 3.43
CA GLU A 139 -4.55 -8.31 3.76
C GLU A 139 -3.22 -7.57 3.65
N LEU A 140 -3.02 -6.80 2.57
CA LEU A 140 -1.80 -6.02 2.35
C LEU A 140 -1.66 -4.88 3.36
N LEU A 141 -2.76 -4.23 3.73
CA LEU A 141 -2.77 -3.20 4.77
C LEU A 141 -2.26 -3.76 6.11
N ALA A 142 -2.74 -4.92 6.50
CA ALA A 142 -2.29 -5.60 7.72
C ALA A 142 -0.79 -5.96 7.68
N ALA A 143 -0.27 -6.32 6.50
CA ALA A 143 1.15 -6.61 6.31
C ALA A 143 2.03 -5.36 6.37
N VAL A 144 1.53 -4.21 5.90
CA VAL A 144 2.27 -2.93 5.87
C VAL A 144 2.21 -2.21 7.22
N ASP A 145 1.05 -2.19 7.86
CA ASP A 145 0.84 -1.54 9.15
C ASP A 145 -0.06 -2.40 10.05
N PRO A 146 0.54 -3.29 10.85
CA PRO A 146 -0.22 -4.16 11.76
C PRO A 146 -1.05 -3.42 12.81
N THR A 147 -0.79 -2.13 13.03
CA THR A 147 -1.50 -1.33 14.05
C THR A 147 -2.80 -0.72 13.53
N VAL A 148 -3.00 -0.64 12.22
CA VAL A 148 -4.21 -0.06 11.61
C VAL A 148 -5.47 -0.85 11.95
N PRO A 149 -5.48 -2.21 11.92
CA PRO A 149 -6.64 -2.99 12.35
C PRO A 149 -7.11 -2.64 13.76
N ASP A 150 -6.18 -2.46 14.70
CA ASP A 150 -6.50 -2.11 16.09
C ASP A 150 -7.15 -0.72 16.21
N ARG A 151 -6.77 0.21 15.33
CA ARG A 151 -7.33 1.58 15.31
C ARG A 151 -8.71 1.66 14.65
N LEU A 152 -8.99 0.77 13.73
CA LEU A 152 -10.29 0.68 13.02
C LEU A 152 -11.32 -0.19 13.76
N SER A 153 -10.88 -0.81 14.85
CA SER A 153 -11.51 -1.74 15.78
C SER A 153 -12.80 -2.48 15.31
N ASP A 154 -13.99 -1.94 15.46
CA ASP A 154 -15.22 -2.73 15.29
C ASP A 154 -15.66 -2.95 13.85
N ARG A 155 -15.39 -2.00 12.94
CA ARG A 155 -15.79 -2.12 11.53
C ARG A 155 -14.86 -3.02 10.73
N PHE A 156 -13.56 -2.94 11.04
CA PHE A 156 -12.54 -3.76 10.39
C PHE A 156 -12.70 -5.23 10.78
N THR A 157 -12.98 -5.49 12.05
CA THR A 157 -13.26 -6.85 12.55
C THR A 157 -14.49 -7.45 11.86
N ARG A 158 -15.57 -6.68 11.70
CA ARG A 158 -16.76 -7.15 10.98
C ARG A 158 -16.49 -7.47 9.51
N LEU A 159 -15.66 -6.67 8.85
CA LEU A 159 -15.29 -6.93 7.45
C LEU A 159 -14.43 -8.17 7.34
N LEU A 160 -13.47 -8.36 8.23
CA LEU A 160 -12.67 -9.58 8.29
C LEU A 160 -13.55 -10.80 8.57
N ASP A 161 -14.46 -10.74 9.53
CA ASP A 161 -15.38 -11.83 9.85
C ASP A 161 -16.27 -12.19 8.65
N GLN A 162 -16.80 -11.20 7.94
CA GLN A 162 -17.57 -11.43 6.71
C GLN A 162 -16.75 -12.09 5.59
N LEU A 163 -15.48 -11.76 5.49
CA LEU A 163 -14.57 -12.34 4.50
C LEU A 163 -14.25 -13.81 4.81
N PHE A 164 -14.07 -14.13 6.10
CA PHE A 164 -13.79 -15.51 6.53
C PHE A 164 -15.04 -16.41 6.53
N GLU A 165 -16.25 -15.85 6.67
CA GLU A 165 -17.50 -16.60 6.61
C GLU A 165 -17.98 -16.87 5.16
N SER A 166 -17.43 -16.14 4.16
CA SER A 166 -17.82 -16.27 2.75
C SER A 166 -16.91 -17.20 1.93
N GLY A 167 -15.95 -17.85 2.58
CA GLY A 167 -14.95 -18.73 1.95
C GLY A 167 -15.29 -20.22 2.00
#